data_37ec6256984144f39406d5317c417621
#
_entry.id   37ec6256984144f39406d5317c417621
#
_cell.length_a   1.000
_cell.length_b   1.000
_cell.length_c   1.000
_cell.angle_alpha   90.00
_cell.angle_beta   90.00
_cell.angle_gamma   90.00
#
_symmetry.space_group_name_H-M   'P 1'
#
loop_
_entity.id
_entity.type
_entity.pdbx_description
1 polymer ?
#
loop_
_entity_poly.entity_id
_entity_poly.type
_entity_poly.pdbx_seq_one_letter_code
_entity_poly.pdbx_strand_id
1 'polypeptide(L)'
;RAMDELEPIREFGKNILLLYYGENLPAAPATIGDGFAADAAGSAATTVADQAQPQTLQADPEPDWFANLPEDPDLGDLRGMEDAYEKVVAALASGKHVLLMGAPGVGKTELAEAVCRSVPQPYDVVTATSDWTSVHTIGGYMPVPIAGSNAEPLDFIPGVFTEAMAANKWLIIDEMNRADIDKAFGEMFTLLGGKRKSIMLPYRKRQDDGGYRRVVLGMANAQQADTHVYGLDPSWRLIGTMNTFDKASLFQMSFAFSRRVAVIEIAIPNEADYRVIIETAVAVLDDDALRDAIVQLLVAIFAVEGGTGLGALGLRVGPAIPLDIVRFIDRMRRYEDDPAKLVLTALESFLFPQFEGLHEQTADIAASIAAGLGMRELPVESIARLRTFTGAME
;
A
#
# COMPACT_ATOMS: atom_id res chain seq x y z
N ARG A 1 39.93 9.05 9.92
CA ARG A 1 39.40 8.37 8.73
C ARG A 1 38.04 7.68 9.03
N ALA A 2 37.87 6.96 10.16
CA ALA A 2 36.60 6.35 10.52
C ALA A 2 35.52 7.35 10.96
N MET A 3 35.88 8.58 11.36
CA MET A 3 34.90 9.61 11.70
C MET A 3 34.32 10.34 10.48
N ASP A 4 35.07 10.44 9.40
CA ASP A 4 34.60 11.10 8.16
C ASP A 4 33.58 10.24 7.36
N GLU A 5 33.63 8.91 7.54
CA GLU A 5 32.69 7.99 6.88
C GLU A 5 31.31 7.96 7.58
N LEU A 6 31.19 8.46 8.81
CA LEU A 6 29.92 8.53 9.55
C LEU A 6 29.21 9.88 9.41
N GLU A 7 29.86 10.90 8.80
CA GLU A 7 29.27 12.23 8.59
C GLU A 7 27.97 12.19 7.77
N PRO A 8 27.89 11.44 6.63
CA PRO A 8 26.65 11.35 5.86
C PRO A 8 25.48 10.70 6.63
N ILE A 9 25.81 9.74 7.51
CA ILE A 9 24.79 9.07 8.35
C ILE A 9 24.29 10.01 9.46
N ARG A 10 25.18 10.82 10.01
CA ARG A 10 24.84 11.85 11.00
C ARG A 10 23.99 12.97 10.40
N GLU A 11 24.32 13.39 9.18
CA GLU A 11 23.58 14.43 8.46
C GLU A 11 22.21 13.93 8.03
N PHE A 12 22.10 12.69 7.58
CA PHE A 12 20.83 12.02 7.31
C PHE A 12 19.97 11.91 8.57
N GLY A 13 20.54 11.52 9.71
CA GLY A 13 19.85 11.49 11.00
C GLY A 13 19.38 12.85 11.47
N LYS A 14 20.18 13.92 11.27
CA LYS A 14 19.78 15.30 11.56
C LYS A 14 18.64 15.78 10.67
N ASN A 15 18.67 15.46 9.39
CA ASN A 15 17.61 15.83 8.44
C ASN A 15 16.30 15.12 8.76
N ILE A 16 16.33 13.87 9.22
CA ILE A 16 15.15 13.16 9.71
C ILE A 16 14.62 13.83 10.99
N LEU A 17 15.47 14.19 11.95
CA LEU A 17 15.05 14.87 13.17
C LEU A 17 14.49 16.28 12.90
N LEU A 18 15.05 17.02 11.97
CA LEU A 18 14.52 18.32 11.52
C LEU A 18 13.18 18.19 10.81
N LEU A 19 12.97 17.13 10.04
CA LEU A 19 11.66 16.79 9.44
C LEU A 19 10.60 16.44 10.49
N TYR A 20 11.01 15.85 11.62
CA TYR A 20 10.10 15.41 12.69
C TYR A 20 9.76 16.50 13.70
N TYR A 21 10.74 17.36 14.08
CA TYR A 21 10.58 18.31 15.18
C TYR A 21 10.59 19.78 14.73
N GLY A 22 10.81 20.04 13.44
CA GLY A 22 11.01 21.40 12.94
C GLY A 22 12.20 22.07 13.63
N GLU A 23 12.13 23.38 13.90
CA GLU A 23 13.17 24.12 14.61
C GLU A 23 13.17 23.89 16.15
N ASN A 24 12.21 23.15 16.69
CA ASN A 24 12.07 22.86 18.12
C ASN A 24 12.64 21.48 18.49
N LEU A 25 13.92 21.27 18.25
CA LEU A 25 14.62 20.09 18.75
C LEU A 25 14.66 20.10 20.29
N PRO A 26 14.24 19.01 20.99
CA PRO A 26 14.42 18.91 22.43
C PRO A 26 15.93 18.98 22.74
N ALA A 27 16.30 19.72 23.77
CA ALA A 27 17.68 19.82 24.22
C ALA A 27 18.24 18.41 24.47
N ALA A 28 19.45 18.15 23.92
CA ALA A 28 20.12 16.89 24.17
C ALA A 28 20.26 16.67 25.68
N PRO A 29 19.98 15.45 26.19
CA PRO A 29 20.18 15.17 27.61
C PRO A 29 21.62 15.45 27.99
N ALA A 30 21.82 16.19 29.07
CA ALA A 30 23.11 16.51 29.60
C ALA A 30 23.95 15.24 29.77
N THR A 31 25.18 15.25 29.27
CA THR A 31 26.17 14.20 29.46
C THR A 31 26.15 13.74 30.92
N ILE A 32 25.89 12.46 31.13
CA ILE A 32 26.07 11.82 32.45
C ILE A 32 27.56 11.95 32.77
N GLY A 33 27.86 12.78 33.75
CA GLY A 33 29.22 13.05 34.22
C GLY A 33 29.84 11.79 34.84
N ASP A 34 31.15 11.70 34.68
CA ASP A 34 32.04 10.74 35.28
C ASP A 34 31.81 10.60 36.80
N GLY A 35 31.37 9.43 37.20
CA GLY A 35 31.12 9.15 38.62
C GLY A 35 30.93 7.68 38.95
N PHE A 36 31.81 6.80 38.46
CA PHE A 36 32.02 5.48 39.03
C PHE A 36 33.46 5.05 38.84
N ALA A 37 34.32 5.49 39.79
CA ALA A 37 35.63 4.92 40.00
C ALA A 37 35.63 4.15 41.32
N ALA A 38 36.22 2.95 41.27
CA ALA A 38 36.67 2.08 42.36
C ALA A 38 35.61 1.27 43.15
N ASP A 39 35.43 -0.01 42.76
CA ASP A 39 35.84 -1.16 43.58
C ASP A 39 35.40 -2.47 42.90
N ALA A 40 36.32 -3.25 42.40
CA ALA A 40 36.35 -4.72 42.44
C ALA A 40 37.51 -5.25 41.58
N ALA A 41 38.58 -5.56 42.28
CA ALA A 41 39.63 -6.40 41.74
C ALA A 41 39.13 -7.87 41.71
N GLY A 42 39.39 -8.51 40.55
CA GLY A 42 39.45 -9.97 40.50
C GLY A 42 38.31 -10.69 39.80
N SER A 43 38.31 -10.76 38.49
CA SER A 43 37.94 -11.97 37.76
C SER A 43 38.45 -11.85 36.32
N ALA A 44 39.14 -12.88 35.86
CA ALA A 44 39.79 -12.96 34.55
C ALA A 44 38.84 -12.65 33.40
N ALA A 45 39.17 -11.57 32.67
CA ALA A 45 38.52 -11.26 31.42
C ALA A 45 38.98 -12.23 30.32
N THR A 46 38.14 -13.22 30.00
CA THR A 46 38.25 -13.96 28.74
C THR A 46 37.69 -13.07 27.66
N THR A 47 38.57 -12.42 26.94
CA THR A 47 38.22 -11.68 25.69
C THR A 47 37.74 -12.70 24.64
N VAL A 48 36.44 -12.89 24.56
CA VAL A 48 35.82 -13.45 23.36
C VAL A 48 35.76 -12.31 22.35
N ALA A 49 36.78 -12.23 21.51
CA ALA A 49 36.72 -11.47 20.27
C ALA A 49 35.72 -12.21 19.39
N ASP A 50 34.48 -11.72 19.37
CA ASP A 50 33.46 -12.12 18.42
C ASP A 50 33.90 -11.65 17.03
N GLN A 51 34.65 -12.50 16.33
CA GLN A 51 34.94 -12.34 14.91
C GLN A 51 33.62 -12.64 14.17
N ALA A 52 32.79 -11.60 14.04
CA ALA A 52 31.73 -11.62 13.05
C ALA A 52 32.41 -11.70 11.66
N GLN A 53 32.65 -12.93 11.20
CA GLN A 53 32.98 -13.16 9.79
C GLN A 53 31.83 -12.58 8.95
N PRO A 54 32.12 -11.83 7.87
CA PRO A 54 31.10 -11.43 6.94
C PRO A 54 30.44 -12.73 6.42
N GLN A 55 29.19 -12.97 6.83
CA GLN A 55 28.40 -14.04 6.26
C GLN A 55 28.24 -13.71 4.79
N THR A 56 28.92 -14.48 3.95
CA THR A 56 28.67 -14.49 2.51
C THR A 56 27.17 -14.75 2.37
N LEU A 57 26.44 -13.76 1.83
CA LEU A 57 25.04 -13.94 1.47
C LEU A 57 25.02 -15.11 0.47
N GLN A 58 24.66 -16.29 0.94
CA GLN A 58 24.25 -17.37 0.03
C GLN A 58 22.92 -16.87 -0.54
N ALA A 59 22.92 -16.60 -1.85
CA ALA A 59 21.68 -16.32 -2.54
C ALA A 59 20.76 -17.53 -2.36
N ASP A 60 19.58 -17.30 -1.82
CA ASP A 60 18.53 -18.32 -1.85
C ASP A 60 18.28 -18.70 -3.30
N PRO A 61 18.02 -19.98 -3.62
CA PRO A 61 17.74 -20.39 -4.98
C PRO A 61 16.56 -19.60 -5.53
N GLU A 62 16.68 -19.11 -6.76
CA GLU A 62 15.59 -18.43 -7.45
C GLU A 62 14.36 -19.33 -7.49
N PRO A 63 13.16 -18.80 -7.21
CA PRO A 63 11.93 -19.57 -7.37
C PRO A 63 11.72 -19.96 -8.84
N ASP A 64 11.26 -21.18 -9.10
CA ASP A 64 11.00 -21.68 -10.46
C ASP A 64 10.08 -20.77 -11.28
N TRP A 65 9.12 -20.11 -10.62
CA TRP A 65 8.20 -19.19 -11.29
C TRP A 65 8.90 -17.93 -11.81
N PHE A 66 9.96 -17.47 -11.16
CA PHE A 66 10.69 -16.26 -11.55
C PHE A 66 11.45 -16.47 -12.86
N ALA A 67 12.08 -17.63 -13.02
CA ALA A 67 12.77 -18.00 -14.27
C ALA A 67 11.82 -18.18 -15.47
N ASN A 68 10.53 -18.37 -15.22
CA ASN A 68 9.50 -18.61 -16.23
C ASN A 68 8.55 -17.43 -16.45
N LEU A 69 8.90 -16.24 -15.96
CA LEU A 69 8.09 -15.03 -16.19
C LEU A 69 8.05 -14.68 -17.69
N PRO A 70 6.92 -14.14 -18.19
CA PRO A 70 6.86 -13.64 -19.55
C PRO A 70 7.81 -12.45 -19.74
N GLU A 71 8.49 -12.38 -20.89
CA GLU A 71 9.35 -11.23 -21.26
C GLU A 71 8.54 -9.94 -21.38
N ASP A 72 7.29 -10.04 -21.81
CA ASP A 72 6.32 -8.93 -21.94
C ASP A 72 5.09 -9.26 -21.07
N PRO A 73 5.04 -8.76 -19.84
CA PRO A 73 3.92 -9.03 -18.93
C PRO A 73 2.66 -8.31 -19.39
N ASP A 74 1.53 -9.01 -19.33
CA ASP A 74 0.22 -8.40 -19.57
C ASP A 74 -0.17 -7.50 -18.39
N LEU A 75 0.15 -6.23 -18.50
CA LEU A 75 -0.23 -5.19 -17.54
C LEU A 75 -1.63 -4.61 -17.81
N GLY A 76 -2.34 -5.07 -18.84
CA GLY A 76 -3.65 -4.57 -19.22
C GLY A 76 -3.60 -3.10 -19.61
N ASP A 77 -4.47 -2.29 -18.97
CA ASP A 77 -4.56 -0.84 -19.23
C ASP A 77 -3.54 0.00 -18.43
N LEU A 78 -2.69 -0.63 -17.61
CA LEU A 78 -1.65 0.06 -16.85
C LEU A 78 -0.55 0.57 -17.78
N ARG A 79 -0.20 1.85 -17.67
CA ARG A 79 0.86 2.50 -18.46
C ARG A 79 1.92 3.07 -17.53
N GLY A 80 3.20 2.95 -17.94
CA GLY A 80 4.32 3.44 -17.14
C GLY A 80 4.55 2.67 -15.85
N MET A 81 4.07 1.41 -15.77
CA MET A 81 4.16 0.54 -14.60
C MET A 81 5.21 -0.56 -14.71
N GLU A 82 5.94 -0.61 -15.82
CA GLU A 82 6.91 -1.66 -16.13
C GLU A 82 8.00 -1.71 -15.06
N ASP A 83 8.60 -0.56 -14.71
CA ASP A 83 9.62 -0.47 -13.65
C ASP A 83 9.07 -0.87 -12.26
N ALA A 84 7.82 -0.51 -11.97
CA ALA A 84 7.17 -0.92 -10.73
C ALA A 84 6.90 -2.42 -10.71
N TYR A 85 6.43 -2.99 -11.81
CA TYR A 85 6.23 -4.42 -11.98
C TYR A 85 7.53 -5.20 -11.73
N GLU A 86 8.63 -4.80 -12.39
CA GLU A 86 9.95 -5.44 -12.22
C GLU A 86 10.41 -5.40 -10.76
N LYS A 87 10.27 -4.27 -10.08
CA LYS A 87 10.61 -4.13 -8.65
C LYS A 87 9.77 -5.04 -7.76
N VAL A 88 8.46 -5.14 -8.02
CA VAL A 88 7.55 -6.02 -7.26
C VAL A 88 7.96 -7.47 -7.43
N VAL A 89 8.16 -7.90 -8.68
CA VAL A 89 8.55 -9.28 -9.00
C VAL A 89 9.90 -9.62 -8.38
N ALA A 90 10.91 -8.76 -8.51
CA ALA A 90 12.23 -8.95 -7.90
C ALA A 90 12.16 -9.06 -6.36
N ALA A 91 11.32 -8.23 -5.71
CA ALA A 91 11.12 -8.30 -4.27
C ALA A 91 10.46 -9.62 -3.85
N LEU A 92 9.42 -10.06 -4.56
CA LEU A 92 8.73 -11.33 -4.28
C LEU A 92 9.66 -12.54 -4.52
N ALA A 93 10.46 -12.51 -5.59
CA ALA A 93 11.45 -13.54 -5.90
C ALA A 93 12.55 -13.64 -4.84
N SER A 94 12.96 -12.50 -4.26
CA SER A 94 13.91 -12.46 -3.14
C SER A 94 13.34 -12.91 -1.80
N GLY A 95 12.12 -13.46 -1.78
CA GLY A 95 11.47 -13.96 -0.55
C GLY A 95 10.81 -12.89 0.30
N LYS A 96 10.70 -11.64 -0.17
CA LYS A 96 10.02 -10.56 0.53
C LYS A 96 8.54 -10.55 0.22
N HIS A 97 7.76 -10.03 1.17
CA HIS A 97 6.41 -9.56 0.91
C HIS A 97 6.48 -8.12 0.39
N VAL A 98 5.44 -7.62 -0.24
CA VAL A 98 5.45 -6.29 -0.88
C VAL A 98 4.35 -5.42 -0.30
N LEU A 99 4.63 -4.12 -0.16
CA LEU A 99 3.66 -3.09 0.15
C LEU A 99 3.75 -2.02 -0.94
N LEU A 100 2.68 -1.90 -1.73
CA LEU A 100 2.53 -0.90 -2.77
C LEU A 100 1.97 0.38 -2.16
N MET A 101 2.67 1.48 -2.33
CA MET A 101 2.24 2.79 -1.83
C MET A 101 2.09 3.76 -2.97
N GLY A 102 1.07 4.60 -2.94
CA GLY A 102 0.86 5.60 -3.99
C GLY A 102 -0.46 6.35 -3.81
N ALA A 103 -0.68 7.37 -4.64
CA ALA A 103 -1.93 8.12 -4.64
C ALA A 103 -3.14 7.21 -4.92
N PRO A 104 -4.36 7.59 -4.50
CA PRO A 104 -5.57 6.89 -4.90
C PRO A 104 -5.71 6.85 -6.43
N GLY A 105 -6.19 5.73 -6.96
CA GLY A 105 -6.47 5.59 -8.40
C GLY A 105 -5.24 5.54 -9.31
N VAL A 106 -4.04 5.22 -8.79
CA VAL A 106 -2.84 5.02 -9.62
C VAL A 106 -2.71 3.59 -10.16
N GLY A 107 -3.59 2.66 -9.80
CA GLY A 107 -3.54 1.27 -10.30
C GLY A 107 -2.75 0.30 -9.41
N LYS A 108 -2.59 0.58 -8.11
CA LYS A 108 -1.83 -0.31 -7.19
C LYS A 108 -2.40 -1.72 -7.12
N THR A 109 -3.70 -1.86 -6.98
CA THR A 109 -4.38 -3.14 -6.87
C THR A 109 -4.35 -3.89 -8.19
N GLU A 110 -4.57 -3.18 -9.29
CA GLU A 110 -4.47 -3.72 -10.65
C GLU A 110 -3.05 -4.23 -10.94
N LEU A 111 -2.01 -3.49 -10.48
CA LEU A 111 -0.61 -3.94 -10.60
C LEU A 111 -0.36 -5.21 -9.77
N ALA A 112 -0.85 -5.26 -8.53
CA ALA A 112 -0.73 -6.44 -7.68
C ALA A 112 -1.37 -7.68 -8.34
N GLU A 113 -2.56 -7.52 -8.92
CA GLU A 113 -3.24 -8.58 -9.66
C GLU A 113 -2.51 -8.95 -10.95
N ALA A 114 -1.97 -7.98 -11.71
CA ALA A 114 -1.20 -8.25 -12.93
C ALA A 114 0.04 -9.09 -12.59
N VAL A 115 0.75 -8.76 -11.52
CA VAL A 115 1.86 -9.57 -11.01
C VAL A 115 1.41 -11.00 -10.67
N CYS A 116 0.30 -11.16 -9.94
CA CYS A 116 -0.21 -12.49 -9.60
C CYS A 116 -0.68 -13.27 -10.83
N ARG A 117 -1.20 -12.63 -11.86
CA ARG A 117 -1.55 -13.29 -13.13
C ARG A 117 -0.34 -13.78 -13.92
N SER A 118 0.79 -13.07 -13.85
CA SER A 118 2.02 -13.48 -14.54
C SER A 118 2.76 -14.62 -13.84
N VAL A 119 2.42 -14.89 -12.58
CA VAL A 119 2.99 -15.99 -11.79
C VAL A 119 1.98 -17.14 -11.73
N PRO A 120 2.37 -18.41 -11.92
CA PRO A 120 1.46 -19.56 -11.88
C PRO A 120 1.04 -19.92 -10.44
N GLN A 121 0.62 -18.92 -9.66
CA GLN A 121 0.16 -19.06 -8.28
C GLN A 121 -1.26 -18.53 -8.14
N PRO A 122 -2.19 -19.31 -7.56
CA PRO A 122 -3.50 -18.79 -7.23
C PRO A 122 -3.39 -17.71 -6.17
N TYR A 123 -4.32 -16.76 -6.19
CA TYR A 123 -4.37 -15.66 -5.22
C TYR A 123 -5.79 -15.31 -4.83
N ASP A 124 -5.93 -14.69 -3.66
CA ASP A 124 -7.17 -14.08 -3.18
C ASP A 124 -6.95 -12.58 -2.98
N VAL A 125 -7.99 -11.79 -3.23
CA VAL A 125 -7.99 -10.34 -3.01
C VAL A 125 -8.99 -10.00 -1.94
N VAL A 126 -8.58 -9.23 -0.94
CA VAL A 126 -9.44 -8.76 0.15
C VAL A 126 -9.17 -7.29 0.42
N THR A 127 -10.18 -6.54 0.84
CA THR A 127 -10.04 -5.13 1.20
C THR A 127 -10.10 -4.98 2.71
N ALA A 128 -9.10 -4.34 3.31
CA ALA A 128 -9.09 -4.07 4.73
C ALA A 128 -10.12 -3.01 5.11
N THR A 129 -10.75 -3.17 6.27
CA THR A 129 -11.73 -2.23 6.83
C THR A 129 -11.32 -1.83 8.25
N SER A 130 -11.85 -0.71 8.74
CA SER A 130 -11.48 -0.12 10.05
C SER A 130 -11.84 -1.00 11.25
N ASP A 131 -12.75 -1.94 11.09
CA ASP A 131 -13.17 -2.88 12.12
C ASP A 131 -12.34 -4.17 12.16
N TRP A 132 -11.36 -4.33 11.25
CA TRP A 132 -10.52 -5.52 11.22
C TRP A 132 -9.73 -5.69 12.52
N THR A 133 -9.70 -6.94 12.95
CA THR A 133 -8.93 -7.42 14.10
C THR A 133 -8.25 -8.73 13.73
N SER A 134 -7.44 -9.29 14.63
CA SER A 134 -6.83 -10.62 14.45
C SER A 134 -7.86 -11.74 14.18
N VAL A 135 -9.12 -11.55 14.58
CA VAL A 135 -10.20 -12.52 14.25
C VAL A 135 -10.47 -12.57 12.75
N HIS A 136 -10.41 -11.43 12.06
CA HIS A 136 -10.66 -11.36 10.62
C HIS A 136 -9.46 -11.89 9.81
N THR A 137 -8.25 -11.68 10.31
CA THR A 137 -7.02 -12.08 9.60
C THR A 137 -6.57 -13.49 9.96
N ILE A 138 -6.45 -13.78 11.24
CA ILE A 138 -5.95 -15.06 11.77
C ILE A 138 -7.10 -16.04 11.98
N GLY A 139 -8.21 -15.58 12.54
CA GLY A 139 -9.36 -16.37 12.89
C GLY A 139 -9.69 -16.35 14.37
N GLY A 140 -10.80 -16.97 14.71
CA GLY A 140 -11.32 -16.99 16.08
C GLY A 140 -12.38 -18.05 16.30
N TYR A 141 -12.92 -18.11 17.51
CA TYR A 141 -14.04 -18.99 17.81
C TYR A 141 -15.36 -18.44 17.29
N MET A 142 -16.05 -19.24 16.49
CA MET A 142 -17.40 -18.95 15.99
C MET A 142 -18.32 -20.15 16.23
N PRO A 143 -19.64 -19.93 16.43
CA PRO A 143 -20.62 -21.00 16.48
C PRO A 143 -20.65 -21.73 15.12
N VAL A 144 -20.55 -23.05 15.13
CA VAL A 144 -20.61 -23.88 13.91
C VAL A 144 -21.76 -24.88 14.08
N PRO A 145 -22.81 -24.82 13.22
CA PRO A 145 -23.89 -25.80 13.27
C PRO A 145 -23.40 -27.21 12.99
N ILE A 146 -23.84 -28.17 13.81
CA ILE A 146 -23.61 -29.59 13.55
C ILE A 146 -24.84 -30.16 12.82
N ALA A 147 -24.61 -30.77 11.68
CA ALA A 147 -25.69 -31.41 10.90
C ALA A 147 -26.46 -32.46 11.76
N GLY A 148 -27.75 -32.30 11.84
CA GLY A 148 -28.64 -33.19 12.61
C GLY A 148 -28.65 -32.92 14.14
N SER A 149 -28.07 -31.82 14.63
CA SER A 149 -28.09 -31.41 16.04
C SER A 149 -28.54 -29.95 16.16
N ASN A 150 -29.21 -29.62 17.27
CA ASN A 150 -29.50 -28.23 17.64
C ASN A 150 -28.30 -27.55 18.38
N ALA A 151 -27.18 -28.24 18.51
CA ALA A 151 -26.00 -27.69 19.17
C ALA A 151 -25.13 -26.93 18.15
N GLU A 152 -24.69 -25.73 18.54
CA GLU A 152 -23.76 -24.90 17.82
C GLU A 152 -22.48 -24.71 18.68
N PRO A 153 -21.63 -25.72 18.75
CA PRO A 153 -20.39 -25.58 19.51
C PRO A 153 -19.49 -24.50 18.89
N LEU A 154 -18.69 -23.88 19.73
CA LEU A 154 -17.64 -22.99 19.26
C LEU A 154 -16.52 -23.80 18.64
N ASP A 155 -16.13 -23.45 17.42
CA ASP A 155 -14.96 -24.00 16.74
C ASP A 155 -14.08 -22.86 16.20
N PHE A 156 -12.80 -23.16 15.99
CA PHE A 156 -11.89 -22.21 15.36
C PHE A 156 -12.19 -22.12 13.86
N ILE A 157 -12.60 -20.93 13.44
CA ILE A 157 -12.77 -20.58 12.03
C ILE A 157 -11.54 -19.74 11.63
N PRO A 158 -10.79 -20.16 10.59
CA PRO A 158 -9.65 -19.40 10.10
C PRO A 158 -10.12 -18.06 9.50
N GLY A 159 -9.29 -17.03 9.65
CA GLY A 159 -9.46 -15.76 8.96
C GLY A 159 -8.76 -15.74 7.60
N VAL A 160 -8.90 -14.64 6.86
CA VAL A 160 -8.47 -14.52 5.45
C VAL A 160 -6.99 -14.88 5.23
N PHE A 161 -6.09 -14.50 6.13
CA PHE A 161 -4.68 -14.86 6.05
C PHE A 161 -4.46 -16.36 6.25
N THR A 162 -5.08 -16.93 7.28
CA THR A 162 -4.93 -18.36 7.61
C THR A 162 -5.53 -19.24 6.52
N GLU A 163 -6.64 -18.82 5.90
CA GLU A 163 -7.26 -19.51 4.76
C GLU A 163 -6.37 -19.48 3.54
N ALA A 164 -5.90 -18.30 3.14
CA ALA A 164 -5.03 -18.13 1.98
C ALA A 164 -3.72 -18.92 2.15
N MET A 165 -3.13 -18.88 3.35
CA MET A 165 -1.93 -19.64 3.71
C MET A 165 -2.17 -21.15 3.60
N ALA A 166 -3.26 -21.65 4.17
CA ALA A 166 -3.59 -23.07 4.16
C ALA A 166 -3.91 -23.61 2.76
N ALA A 167 -4.50 -22.77 1.91
CA ALA A 167 -4.80 -23.08 0.52
C ALA A 167 -3.60 -22.88 -0.43
N ASN A 168 -2.45 -22.41 0.09
CA ASN A 168 -1.28 -21.98 -0.67
C ASN A 168 -1.62 -20.98 -1.79
N LYS A 169 -2.50 -20.02 -1.48
CA LYS A 169 -2.85 -18.92 -2.35
C LYS A 169 -2.12 -17.66 -1.89
N TRP A 170 -1.53 -16.91 -2.81
CA TRP A 170 -1.02 -15.60 -2.47
C TRP A 170 -2.16 -14.69 -2.01
N LEU A 171 -1.86 -13.71 -1.17
CA LEU A 171 -2.88 -12.83 -0.63
C LEU A 171 -2.58 -11.38 -1.01
N ILE A 172 -3.54 -10.75 -1.67
CA ILE A 172 -3.55 -9.31 -1.89
C ILE A 172 -4.46 -8.70 -0.83
N ILE A 173 -3.93 -7.77 -0.02
CA ILE A 173 -4.72 -6.98 0.93
C ILE A 173 -4.75 -5.54 0.46
N ASP A 174 -5.89 -5.14 -0.06
CA ASP A 174 -6.11 -3.77 -0.53
C ASP A 174 -6.41 -2.83 0.63
N GLU A 175 -5.89 -1.61 0.55
CA GLU A 175 -6.08 -0.53 1.54
C GLU A 175 -5.75 -0.94 2.99
N MET A 176 -4.61 -1.60 3.20
CA MET A 176 -4.18 -2.10 4.52
C MET A 176 -4.20 -1.03 5.62
N ASN A 177 -3.96 0.23 5.27
CA ASN A 177 -3.95 1.36 6.20
C ASN A 177 -5.33 1.76 6.75
N ARG A 178 -6.42 1.19 6.22
CA ARG A 178 -7.75 1.36 6.83
C ARG A 178 -7.90 0.60 8.14
N ALA A 179 -7.19 -0.51 8.30
CA ALA A 179 -7.17 -1.27 9.54
C ALA A 179 -6.09 -0.75 10.50
N ASP A 180 -6.29 -0.98 11.81
CA ASP A 180 -5.21 -0.90 12.78
C ASP A 180 -4.22 -2.04 12.50
N ILE A 181 -3.09 -1.70 11.89
CA ILE A 181 -2.13 -2.68 11.35
C ILE A 181 -1.58 -3.60 12.45
N ASP A 182 -1.22 -3.07 13.60
CA ASP A 182 -0.67 -3.89 14.68
C ASP A 182 -1.72 -4.80 15.29
N LYS A 183 -2.95 -4.34 15.42
CA LYS A 183 -4.07 -5.11 15.97
C LYS A 183 -4.57 -6.20 15.01
N ALA A 184 -4.68 -5.87 13.72
CA ALA A 184 -5.20 -6.80 12.73
C ALA A 184 -4.18 -7.82 12.25
N PHE A 185 -2.90 -7.45 12.19
CA PHE A 185 -1.87 -8.23 11.50
C PHE A 185 -0.68 -8.65 12.38
N GLY A 186 -0.69 -8.34 13.69
CA GLY A 186 0.47 -8.54 14.58
C GLY A 186 1.01 -9.96 14.61
N GLU A 187 0.15 -10.98 14.78
CA GLU A 187 0.54 -12.40 14.75
C GLU A 187 1.03 -12.81 13.35
N MET A 188 0.37 -12.36 12.28
CA MET A 188 0.77 -12.63 10.91
C MET A 188 2.22 -12.14 10.67
N PHE A 189 2.54 -10.92 11.07
CA PHE A 189 3.88 -10.38 10.91
C PHE A 189 4.94 -11.11 11.73
N THR A 190 4.56 -11.65 12.87
CA THR A 190 5.47 -12.48 13.67
C THR A 190 5.85 -13.77 12.93
N LEU A 191 4.92 -14.37 12.20
CA LEU A 191 5.17 -15.54 11.36
C LEU A 191 5.98 -15.19 10.12
N LEU A 192 5.56 -14.18 9.36
CA LEU A 192 6.19 -13.76 8.11
C LEU A 192 7.63 -13.24 8.31
N GLY A 193 7.98 -12.82 9.52
CA GLY A 193 9.32 -12.32 9.86
C GLY A 193 10.45 -13.34 9.87
N GLY A 194 10.18 -14.60 9.59
CA GLY A 194 11.18 -15.64 9.45
C GLY A 194 11.94 -16.04 10.73
N LYS A 195 11.80 -15.28 11.83
CA LYS A 195 12.47 -15.60 13.10
C LYS A 195 11.82 -16.78 13.85
N ARG A 196 10.55 -16.99 13.64
CA ARG A 196 9.78 -18.11 14.21
C ARG A 196 9.21 -18.94 13.08
N LYS A 197 9.49 -20.23 13.11
CA LYS A 197 8.97 -21.20 12.13
C LYS A 197 7.49 -21.54 12.37
N SER A 198 6.96 -21.24 13.56
CA SER A 198 5.57 -21.49 13.92
C SER A 198 5.11 -20.59 15.07
N ILE A 199 3.81 -20.33 15.12
CA ILE A 199 3.11 -19.63 16.19
C ILE A 199 2.00 -20.53 16.69
N MET A 200 1.95 -20.75 18.01
CA MET A 200 0.88 -21.47 18.67
C MET A 200 -0.20 -20.46 19.07
N LEU A 201 -1.41 -20.64 18.55
CA LEU A 201 -2.54 -19.79 18.88
C LEU A 201 -3.24 -20.25 20.19
N PRO A 202 -3.96 -19.39 20.88
CA PRO A 202 -4.73 -19.72 22.08
C PRO A 202 -6.01 -20.54 21.76
N TYR A 203 -6.20 -20.95 20.53
CA TYR A 203 -7.38 -21.63 20.02
C TYR A 203 -7.18 -23.13 19.89
N ARG A 204 -8.29 -23.87 19.89
CA ARG A 204 -8.35 -25.29 19.57
C ARG A 204 -9.37 -25.50 18.46
N LYS A 205 -9.06 -26.36 17.50
CA LYS A 205 -9.95 -26.76 16.41
C LYS A 205 -10.48 -28.14 16.65
N ARG A 206 -11.78 -28.31 16.45
CA ARG A 206 -12.42 -29.62 16.48
C ARG A 206 -11.94 -30.47 15.30
N GLN A 207 -11.71 -31.75 15.57
CA GLN A 207 -11.31 -32.73 14.58
C GLN A 207 -12.48 -33.66 14.24
N ASP A 208 -12.34 -34.41 13.16
CA ASP A 208 -13.38 -35.37 12.72
C ASP A 208 -13.58 -36.53 13.72
N ASP A 209 -12.56 -36.82 14.52
CA ASP A 209 -12.63 -37.79 15.61
C ASP A 209 -13.38 -37.28 16.87
N GLY A 210 -13.87 -36.03 16.82
CA GLY A 210 -14.55 -35.36 17.92
C GLY A 210 -13.61 -34.76 18.97
N GLY A 211 -12.30 -34.96 18.86
CA GLY A 211 -11.28 -34.37 19.71
C GLY A 211 -10.99 -32.91 19.35
N TYR A 212 -10.26 -32.22 20.21
CA TYR A 212 -9.81 -30.83 19.99
C TYR A 212 -8.30 -30.78 19.98
N ARG A 213 -7.72 -30.23 18.89
CA ARG A 213 -6.28 -30.02 18.78
C ARG A 213 -5.95 -28.52 18.80
N ARG A 214 -4.78 -28.18 19.38
CA ARG A 214 -4.32 -26.80 19.45
C ARG A 214 -3.97 -26.28 18.05
N VAL A 215 -4.41 -25.06 17.73
CA VAL A 215 -4.13 -24.43 16.44
C VAL A 215 -2.71 -23.89 16.41
N VAL A 216 -1.99 -24.22 15.36
CA VAL A 216 -0.63 -23.74 15.09
C VAL A 216 -0.59 -23.19 13.67
N LEU A 217 -0.02 -22.00 13.51
CA LEU A 217 0.35 -21.44 12.21
C LEU A 217 1.85 -21.63 12.01
N GLY A 218 2.30 -22.12 10.86
CA GLY A 218 3.73 -22.30 10.65
C GLY A 218 4.08 -23.07 9.41
N MET A 219 5.40 -23.33 9.24
CA MET A 219 5.89 -24.14 8.14
C MET A 219 5.26 -25.54 8.20
N ALA A 220 4.98 -26.13 7.04
CA ALA A 220 4.24 -27.40 6.93
C ALA A 220 4.86 -28.58 7.72
N ASN A 221 6.15 -28.49 8.06
CA ASN A 221 6.85 -29.49 8.86
C ASN A 221 6.76 -29.29 10.38
N ALA A 222 5.98 -28.30 10.84
CA ALA A 222 5.80 -27.98 12.27
C ALA A 222 4.79 -28.90 13.00
N GLN A 223 4.39 -30.03 12.41
CA GLN A 223 3.42 -30.96 13.02
C GLN A 223 3.93 -31.55 14.33
N GLN A 224 3.13 -31.39 15.38
CA GLN A 224 3.31 -32.03 16.70
C GLN A 224 2.07 -32.89 16.99
N ALA A 225 2.23 -33.88 17.86
CA ALA A 225 1.26 -34.95 18.10
C ALA A 225 -0.16 -34.49 18.52
N ASP A 226 -0.36 -33.27 19.04
CA ASP A 226 -1.66 -32.76 19.51
C ASP A 226 -1.99 -31.39 18.92
N THR A 227 -1.58 -31.16 17.66
CA THR A 227 -1.77 -29.88 16.99
C THR A 227 -2.53 -30.02 15.67
N HIS A 228 -3.30 -28.98 15.35
CA HIS A 228 -3.85 -28.73 14.02
C HIS A 228 -3.04 -27.61 13.37
N VAL A 229 -2.27 -27.93 12.35
CA VAL A 229 -1.32 -27.01 11.72
C VAL A 229 -1.92 -26.44 10.44
N TYR A 230 -2.02 -25.12 10.37
CA TYR A 230 -2.18 -24.41 9.12
C TYR A 230 -0.78 -24.12 8.56
N GLY A 231 -0.45 -24.76 7.43
CA GLY A 231 0.90 -24.72 6.86
C GLY A 231 1.17 -23.46 6.08
N LEU A 232 2.33 -22.83 6.29
CA LEU A 232 2.84 -21.75 5.45
C LEU A 232 3.90 -22.33 4.51
N ASP A 233 3.64 -22.25 3.20
CA ASP A 233 4.62 -22.61 2.19
C ASP A 233 5.71 -21.50 2.07
N PRO A 234 6.99 -21.85 1.91
CA PRO A 234 8.06 -20.86 1.70
C PRO A 234 7.86 -19.95 0.49
N SER A 235 7.14 -20.42 -0.52
CA SER A 235 6.82 -19.66 -1.73
C SER A 235 5.63 -18.70 -1.57
N TRP A 236 4.90 -18.79 -0.46
CA TRP A 236 3.73 -17.96 -0.19
C TRP A 236 4.10 -16.47 -0.06
N ARG A 237 3.33 -15.60 -0.69
CA ARG A 237 3.59 -14.15 -0.69
C ARG A 237 2.34 -13.36 -0.32
N LEU A 238 2.60 -12.17 0.27
CA LEU A 238 1.63 -11.14 0.58
C LEU A 238 1.98 -9.90 -0.25
N ILE A 239 0.97 -9.30 -0.87
CA ILE A 239 1.05 -7.98 -1.48
C ILE A 239 0.01 -7.10 -0.80
N GLY A 240 0.45 -6.06 -0.11
CA GLY A 240 -0.43 -5.04 0.46
C GLY A 240 -0.50 -3.80 -0.41
N THR A 241 -1.61 -3.07 -0.38
CA THR A 241 -1.68 -1.73 -0.94
C THR A 241 -2.00 -0.69 0.13
N MET A 242 -1.50 0.53 -0.04
CA MET A 242 -1.76 1.65 0.85
C MET A 242 -1.86 2.96 0.06
N ASN A 243 -2.74 3.85 0.51
CA ASN A 243 -2.84 5.19 -0.04
C ASN A 243 -1.89 6.15 0.68
N THR A 244 -1.10 6.93 -0.07
CA THR A 244 -0.10 7.87 0.51
C THR A 244 -0.72 9.11 1.15
N PHE A 245 -1.97 9.45 0.87
CA PHE A 245 -2.65 10.58 1.52
C PHE A 245 -2.84 10.36 3.03
N ASP A 246 -2.94 9.10 3.46
CA ASP A 246 -3.03 8.74 4.88
C ASP A 246 -1.64 8.62 5.52
N LYS A 247 -0.77 9.60 5.32
CA LYS A 247 0.62 9.60 5.85
C LYS A 247 0.68 9.33 7.36
N ALA A 248 -0.34 9.74 8.12
CA ALA A 248 -0.44 9.44 9.53
C ALA A 248 -0.44 7.94 9.84
N SER A 249 -1.00 7.12 8.96
CA SER A 249 -1.03 5.65 9.11
C SER A 249 0.33 4.99 8.88
N LEU A 250 1.19 5.59 8.04
CA LEU A 250 2.55 5.08 7.79
C LEU A 250 3.43 5.14 9.04
N PHE A 251 3.25 6.15 9.89
CA PHE A 251 3.99 6.31 11.13
C PHE A 251 3.54 5.36 12.24
N GLN A 252 2.41 4.69 12.07
CA GLN A 252 1.90 3.69 13.01
C GLN A 252 2.43 2.28 12.71
N MET A 253 3.09 2.07 11.55
CA MET A 253 3.68 0.77 11.25
C MET A 253 4.91 0.52 12.14
N SER A 254 4.86 -0.56 12.91
CA SER A 254 6.00 -0.93 13.75
C SER A 254 7.25 -1.21 12.91
N PHE A 255 8.44 -0.90 13.47
CA PHE A 255 9.72 -1.27 12.84
C PHE A 255 9.82 -2.78 12.54
N ALA A 256 9.07 -3.58 13.26
CA ALA A 256 8.99 -5.01 13.04
C ALA A 256 8.31 -5.35 11.71
N PHE A 257 7.33 -4.58 11.29
CA PHE A 257 6.65 -4.73 10.00
C PHE A 257 7.53 -4.26 8.84
N SER A 258 8.08 -3.05 8.93
CA SER A 258 8.87 -2.44 7.84
C SER A 258 10.09 -3.27 7.40
N ARG A 259 10.63 -4.12 8.29
CA ARG A 259 11.76 -5.02 7.94
C ARG A 259 11.35 -6.26 7.15
N ARG A 260 10.05 -6.55 7.03
CA ARG A 260 9.51 -7.80 6.48
C ARG A 260 8.90 -7.63 5.11
N VAL A 261 8.66 -6.39 4.72
CA VAL A 261 8.07 -6.03 3.44
C VAL A 261 9.02 -5.14 2.65
N ALA A 262 9.03 -5.31 1.35
CA ALA A 262 9.61 -4.34 0.43
C ALA A 262 8.52 -3.29 0.16
N VAL A 263 8.81 -2.03 0.50
CA VAL A 263 7.91 -0.91 0.21
C VAL A 263 8.25 -0.38 -1.16
N ILE A 264 7.29 -0.38 -2.07
CA ILE A 264 7.45 0.08 -3.46
C ILE A 264 6.47 1.22 -3.69
N GLU A 265 7.01 2.39 -3.97
CA GLU A 265 6.20 3.56 -4.28
C GLU A 265 5.77 3.50 -5.74
N ILE A 266 4.46 3.59 -5.96
CA ILE A 266 3.84 3.70 -7.28
C ILE A 266 3.61 5.18 -7.56
N ALA A 267 4.41 5.71 -8.46
CA ALA A 267 4.26 7.09 -8.93
C ALA A 267 3.03 7.20 -9.83
N ILE A 268 2.49 8.41 -9.97
CA ILE A 268 1.56 8.69 -11.06
C ILE A 268 2.35 8.63 -12.39
N PRO A 269 1.70 8.22 -13.48
CA PRO A 269 2.32 8.20 -14.80
C PRO A 269 2.92 9.56 -15.15
N ASN A 270 4.00 9.57 -15.93
CA ASN A 270 4.54 10.82 -16.51
C ASN A 270 3.53 11.45 -17.46
N GLU A 271 3.78 12.68 -17.90
CA GLU A 271 2.83 13.43 -18.74
C GLU A 271 2.52 12.73 -20.07
N ALA A 272 3.51 12.05 -20.67
CA ALA A 272 3.32 11.33 -21.94
C ALA A 272 2.40 10.11 -21.74
N ASP A 273 2.66 9.29 -20.72
CA ASP A 273 1.82 8.13 -20.40
C ASP A 273 0.42 8.55 -19.96
N TYR A 274 0.33 9.63 -19.16
CA TYR A 274 -0.96 10.19 -18.73
C TYR A 274 -1.81 10.64 -19.91
N ARG A 275 -1.19 11.30 -20.90
CA ARG A 275 -1.84 11.69 -22.15
C ARG A 275 -2.36 10.47 -22.92
N VAL A 276 -1.54 9.42 -23.07
CA VAL A 276 -1.94 8.18 -23.76
C VAL A 276 -3.12 7.51 -23.07
N ILE A 277 -3.15 7.50 -21.72
CA ILE A 277 -4.27 6.96 -20.95
C ILE A 277 -5.56 7.72 -21.27
N ILE A 278 -5.51 9.06 -21.28
CA ILE A 278 -6.67 9.89 -21.61
C ILE A 278 -7.10 9.68 -23.07
N GLU A 279 -6.16 9.69 -24.03
CA GLU A 279 -6.43 9.47 -25.46
C GLU A 279 -7.09 8.09 -25.70
N THR A 280 -6.63 7.07 -24.99
CA THR A 280 -7.25 5.74 -25.06
C THR A 280 -8.68 5.76 -24.48
N ALA A 281 -8.87 6.45 -23.37
CA ALA A 281 -10.19 6.52 -22.72
C ALA A 281 -11.24 7.24 -23.58
N VAL A 282 -10.86 8.37 -24.22
CA VAL A 282 -11.81 9.14 -25.03
C VAL A 282 -12.20 8.44 -26.34
N ALA A 283 -11.55 7.34 -26.71
CA ALA A 283 -11.93 6.54 -27.89
C ALA A 283 -13.38 6.01 -27.82
N VAL A 284 -14.01 5.99 -26.64
CA VAL A 284 -15.43 5.67 -26.44
C VAL A 284 -16.36 6.74 -27.03
N LEU A 285 -15.87 7.97 -27.22
CA LEU A 285 -16.63 9.08 -27.79
C LEU A 285 -16.63 8.95 -29.33
N ASP A 286 -17.79 9.09 -29.99
CA ASP A 286 -17.92 8.93 -31.44
C ASP A 286 -17.51 10.16 -32.23
N ASP A 287 -17.34 11.33 -31.56
CA ASP A 287 -17.03 12.64 -32.19
C ASP A 287 -15.54 12.97 -32.02
N ASP A 288 -14.81 13.06 -33.12
CA ASP A 288 -13.38 13.34 -33.15
C ASP A 288 -13.05 14.73 -32.58
N ALA A 289 -13.85 15.74 -32.88
CA ALA A 289 -13.63 17.11 -32.40
C ALA A 289 -13.86 17.19 -30.89
N LEU A 290 -14.86 16.47 -30.36
CA LEU A 290 -15.10 16.37 -28.94
C LEU A 290 -13.95 15.62 -28.25
N ARG A 291 -13.46 14.52 -28.84
CA ARG A 291 -12.30 13.77 -28.31
C ARG A 291 -11.09 14.66 -28.13
N ASP A 292 -10.70 15.38 -29.20
CA ASP A 292 -9.53 16.27 -29.18
C ASP A 292 -9.69 17.36 -28.11
N ALA A 293 -10.88 17.98 -28.03
CA ALA A 293 -11.17 18.97 -27.02
C ALA A 293 -11.05 18.43 -25.59
N ILE A 294 -11.64 17.26 -25.31
CA ILE A 294 -11.59 16.65 -23.98
C ILE A 294 -10.16 16.27 -23.59
N VAL A 295 -9.38 15.69 -24.52
CA VAL A 295 -7.95 15.39 -24.28
C VAL A 295 -7.19 16.64 -23.89
N GLN A 296 -7.33 17.74 -24.66
CA GLN A 296 -6.63 18.99 -24.38
C GLN A 296 -6.99 19.56 -23.00
N LEU A 297 -8.29 19.58 -22.66
CA LEU A 297 -8.76 20.09 -21.37
C LEU A 297 -8.26 19.24 -20.20
N LEU A 298 -8.41 17.92 -20.28
CA LEU A 298 -7.98 17.03 -19.20
C LEU A 298 -6.47 17.03 -19.02
N VAL A 299 -5.69 16.98 -20.10
CA VAL A 299 -4.22 17.06 -20.01
C VAL A 299 -3.79 18.38 -19.39
N ALA A 300 -4.40 19.52 -19.75
CA ALA A 300 -4.08 20.82 -19.17
C ALA A 300 -4.40 20.90 -17.67
N ILE A 301 -5.52 20.29 -17.23
CA ILE A 301 -5.93 20.30 -15.82
C ILE A 301 -5.06 19.37 -14.98
N PHE A 302 -4.81 18.15 -15.46
CA PHE A 302 -4.07 17.12 -14.76
C PHE A 302 -2.56 17.16 -15.03
N ALA A 303 -2.03 18.19 -15.72
CA ALA A 303 -0.62 18.32 -16.01
C ALA A 303 0.25 18.09 -14.76
N VAL A 304 1.25 17.23 -14.88
CA VAL A 304 2.17 16.85 -13.82
C VAL A 304 3.44 17.69 -13.87
N GLU A 305 3.87 18.05 -15.06
CA GLU A 305 5.09 18.79 -15.37
C GLU A 305 4.76 20.18 -15.95
N GLY A 306 5.74 21.05 -16.01
CA GLY A 306 5.60 22.33 -16.75
C GLY A 306 5.02 23.52 -15.99
N GLY A 307 4.77 23.42 -14.70
CA GLY A 307 4.35 24.56 -13.86
C GLY A 307 2.90 25.00 -14.06
N THR A 308 2.08 24.21 -14.75
CA THR A 308 0.65 24.43 -14.97
C THR A 308 -0.16 23.24 -14.47
N GLY A 309 -1.48 23.40 -14.36
CA GLY A 309 -2.37 22.35 -13.90
C GLY A 309 -2.25 22.06 -12.40
N LEU A 310 -2.90 20.98 -11.95
CA LEU A 310 -2.94 20.56 -10.54
C LEU A 310 -1.58 20.08 -10.03
N GLY A 311 -0.74 19.53 -10.91
CA GLY A 311 0.61 19.10 -10.55
C GLY A 311 1.50 20.23 -10.08
N ALA A 312 1.34 21.45 -10.59
CA ALA A 312 2.06 22.65 -10.15
C ALA A 312 1.74 23.02 -8.69
N LEU A 313 0.56 22.63 -8.20
CA LEU A 313 0.13 22.82 -6.82
C LEU A 313 0.56 21.64 -5.91
N GLY A 314 1.31 20.67 -6.44
CA GLY A 314 1.67 19.45 -5.73
C GLY A 314 0.51 18.45 -5.59
N LEU A 315 -0.63 18.71 -6.23
CA LEU A 315 -1.80 17.86 -6.21
C LEU A 315 -1.65 16.75 -7.27
N ARG A 316 -1.31 15.56 -6.79
CA ARG A 316 -1.08 14.40 -7.64
C ARG A 316 -2.33 13.52 -7.68
N VAL A 317 -3.02 13.53 -8.80
CA VAL A 317 -4.27 12.78 -9.02
C VAL A 317 -3.98 11.56 -9.88
N GLY A 318 -4.41 10.37 -9.44
CA GLY A 318 -4.25 9.14 -10.21
C GLY A 318 -5.13 9.11 -11.47
N PRO A 319 -4.78 8.30 -12.48
CA PRO A 319 -5.49 8.25 -13.76
C PRO A 319 -6.93 7.73 -13.67
N ALA A 320 -7.32 7.07 -12.61
CA ALA A 320 -8.71 6.61 -12.43
C ALA A 320 -9.72 7.75 -12.50
N ILE A 321 -9.40 8.93 -11.93
CA ILE A 321 -10.31 10.09 -11.94
C ILE A 321 -10.59 10.59 -13.36
N PRO A 322 -9.60 10.92 -14.24
CA PRO A 322 -9.89 11.29 -15.61
C PRO A 322 -10.59 10.19 -16.43
N LEU A 323 -10.34 8.91 -16.14
CA LEU A 323 -11.08 7.82 -16.76
C LEU A 323 -12.57 7.85 -16.39
N ASP A 324 -12.91 8.07 -15.13
CA ASP A 324 -14.29 8.22 -14.68
C ASP A 324 -14.94 9.47 -15.24
N ILE A 325 -14.20 10.57 -15.36
CA ILE A 325 -14.64 11.79 -16.02
C ILE A 325 -15.04 11.52 -17.48
N VAL A 326 -14.20 10.82 -18.25
CA VAL A 326 -14.49 10.48 -19.65
C VAL A 326 -15.74 9.59 -19.76
N ARG A 327 -15.87 8.56 -18.91
CA ARG A 327 -17.07 7.70 -18.85
C ARG A 327 -18.34 8.51 -18.56
N PHE A 328 -18.24 9.48 -17.65
CA PHE A 328 -19.36 10.36 -17.33
C PHE A 328 -19.71 11.28 -18.50
N ILE A 329 -18.72 11.89 -19.16
CA ILE A 329 -18.91 12.74 -20.33
C ILE A 329 -19.62 11.99 -21.45
N ASP A 330 -19.27 10.73 -21.72
CA ASP A 330 -19.95 9.90 -22.72
C ASP A 330 -21.47 9.83 -22.50
N ARG A 331 -21.93 9.90 -21.28
CA ARG A 331 -23.35 9.90 -20.93
C ARG A 331 -23.95 11.30 -20.90
N MET A 332 -23.17 12.29 -20.41
CA MET A 332 -23.65 13.68 -20.27
C MET A 332 -23.75 14.44 -21.58
N ARG A 333 -23.02 14.06 -22.61
CA ARG A 333 -23.07 14.68 -23.97
C ARG A 333 -24.45 14.68 -24.62
N ARG A 334 -25.43 13.96 -24.04
CA ARG A 334 -26.84 14.01 -24.47
C ARG A 334 -27.56 15.27 -24.01
N TYR A 335 -27.00 15.98 -23.04
CA TYR A 335 -27.65 17.10 -22.36
C TYR A 335 -26.85 18.39 -22.45
N GLU A 336 -25.57 18.32 -22.81
CA GLU A 336 -24.66 19.46 -22.98
C GLU A 336 -23.68 19.19 -24.10
N ASP A 337 -23.47 20.16 -24.98
CA ASP A 337 -22.58 20.05 -26.14
C ASP A 337 -21.25 20.77 -25.96
N ASP A 338 -21.14 21.68 -24.96
CA ASP A 338 -19.92 22.44 -24.68
C ASP A 338 -18.90 21.59 -23.94
N PRO A 339 -17.73 21.27 -24.55
CA PRO A 339 -16.71 20.45 -23.94
C PRO A 339 -16.23 20.95 -22.56
N ALA A 340 -16.05 22.28 -22.42
CA ALA A 340 -15.57 22.86 -21.19
C ALA A 340 -16.59 22.73 -20.03
N LYS A 341 -17.89 22.87 -20.34
CA LYS A 341 -18.95 22.64 -19.35
C LYS A 341 -19.11 21.18 -19.01
N LEU A 342 -18.99 20.28 -19.99
CA LEU A 342 -18.99 18.83 -19.75
C LEU A 342 -17.86 18.44 -18.78
N VAL A 343 -16.65 18.90 -19.04
CA VAL A 343 -15.49 18.63 -18.17
C VAL A 343 -15.71 19.25 -16.79
N LEU A 344 -16.15 20.52 -16.71
CA LEU A 344 -16.38 21.17 -15.41
C LEU A 344 -17.41 20.41 -14.57
N THR A 345 -18.54 20.01 -15.16
CA THR A 345 -19.58 19.23 -14.45
C THR A 345 -19.03 17.89 -13.94
N ALA A 346 -18.18 17.24 -14.74
CA ALA A 346 -17.53 16.00 -14.33
C ALA A 346 -16.50 16.23 -13.22
N LEU A 347 -15.70 17.30 -13.29
CA LEU A 347 -14.75 17.68 -12.23
C LEU A 347 -15.46 17.95 -10.89
N GLU A 348 -16.58 18.64 -10.92
CA GLU A 348 -17.41 18.89 -9.73
C GLU A 348 -17.87 17.59 -9.05
N SER A 349 -18.10 16.55 -9.86
CA SER A 349 -18.63 15.27 -9.36
C SER A 349 -17.54 14.31 -8.88
N PHE A 350 -16.40 14.27 -9.56
CA PHE A 350 -15.37 13.24 -9.34
C PHE A 350 -14.07 13.77 -8.72
N LEU A 351 -13.70 15.02 -9.04
CA LEU A 351 -12.45 15.60 -8.59
C LEU A 351 -12.60 16.45 -7.34
N PHE A 352 -13.59 17.33 -7.27
CA PHE A 352 -13.77 18.25 -6.13
C PHE A 352 -13.85 17.51 -4.79
N PRO A 353 -14.54 16.36 -4.67
CA PRO A 353 -14.55 15.59 -3.44
C PRO A 353 -13.16 15.10 -2.96
N GLN A 354 -12.19 15.02 -3.88
CA GLN A 354 -10.82 14.60 -3.55
C GLN A 354 -9.99 15.70 -2.84
N PHE A 355 -10.52 16.92 -2.78
CA PHE A 355 -9.84 18.08 -2.21
C PHE A 355 -10.28 18.36 -0.76
N GLU A 356 -10.86 17.39 -0.08
CA GLU A 356 -11.25 17.51 1.33
C GLU A 356 -10.05 17.94 2.19
N GLY A 357 -10.26 18.98 3.01
CA GLY A 357 -9.23 19.52 3.90
C GLY A 357 -8.21 20.47 3.26
N LEU A 358 -8.29 20.74 1.94
CA LEU A 358 -7.37 21.65 1.22
C LEU A 358 -7.86 23.10 1.21
N HIS A 359 -8.41 23.58 2.34
CA HIS A 359 -9.02 24.90 2.45
C HIS A 359 -8.08 26.07 2.08
N GLU A 360 -6.78 25.97 2.40
CA GLU A 360 -5.78 27.01 2.08
C GLU A 360 -5.48 27.10 0.59
N GLN A 361 -5.65 26.01 -0.16
CA GLN A 361 -5.34 25.94 -1.60
C GLN A 361 -6.55 26.14 -2.49
N THR A 362 -7.73 26.40 -1.93
CA THR A 362 -9.00 26.48 -2.69
C THR A 362 -8.94 27.48 -3.85
N ALA A 363 -8.35 28.65 -3.63
CA ALA A 363 -8.23 29.69 -4.67
C ALA A 363 -7.27 29.27 -5.81
N ASP A 364 -6.15 28.65 -5.47
CA ASP A 364 -5.14 28.19 -6.43
C ASP A 364 -5.69 27.01 -7.25
N ILE A 365 -6.42 26.09 -6.61
CA ILE A 365 -7.12 24.97 -7.28
C ILE A 365 -8.15 25.53 -8.27
N ALA A 366 -8.99 26.49 -7.85
CA ALA A 366 -9.98 27.11 -8.72
C ALA A 366 -9.33 27.81 -9.93
N ALA A 367 -8.24 28.55 -9.70
CA ALA A 367 -7.50 29.24 -10.78
C ALA A 367 -6.85 28.23 -11.74
N SER A 368 -6.25 27.16 -11.23
CA SER A 368 -5.63 26.12 -12.05
C SER A 368 -6.65 25.41 -12.94
N ILE A 369 -7.80 25.02 -12.39
CA ILE A 369 -8.88 24.38 -13.16
C ILE A 369 -9.45 25.34 -14.19
N ALA A 370 -9.70 26.61 -13.82
CA ALA A 370 -10.19 27.62 -14.77
C ALA A 370 -9.22 27.79 -15.94
N ALA A 371 -7.93 27.91 -15.67
CA ALA A 371 -6.91 28.01 -16.71
C ALA A 371 -6.89 26.78 -17.63
N GLY A 372 -6.96 25.56 -17.07
CA GLY A 372 -7.04 24.33 -17.85
C GLY A 372 -8.30 24.23 -18.72
N LEU A 373 -9.42 24.81 -18.29
CA LEU A 373 -10.66 24.91 -19.06
C LEU A 373 -10.66 26.06 -20.05
N GLY A 374 -9.60 26.88 -20.15
CA GLY A 374 -9.55 28.07 -20.98
C GLY A 374 -10.48 29.20 -20.49
N MET A 375 -10.88 29.16 -19.20
CA MET A 375 -11.74 30.16 -18.58
C MET A 375 -10.90 31.18 -17.80
N ARG A 376 -11.39 32.40 -17.67
CA ARG A 376 -10.75 33.40 -16.81
C ARG A 376 -10.93 33.08 -15.34
N GLU A 377 -12.12 32.63 -14.97
CA GLU A 377 -12.52 32.26 -13.62
C GLU A 377 -13.59 31.17 -13.73
N LEU A 378 -13.68 30.29 -12.72
CA LEU A 378 -14.78 29.34 -12.62
C LEU A 378 -16.11 30.05 -12.33
N PRO A 379 -17.26 29.49 -12.75
CA PRO A 379 -18.57 29.98 -12.34
C PRO A 379 -18.69 30.07 -10.81
N VAL A 380 -19.40 31.07 -10.33
CA VAL A 380 -19.59 31.32 -8.87
C VAL A 380 -20.14 30.09 -8.16
N GLU A 381 -21.05 29.37 -8.80
CA GLU A 381 -21.64 28.13 -8.25
C GLU A 381 -20.59 27.02 -8.12
N SER A 382 -19.69 26.87 -9.09
CA SER A 382 -18.60 25.89 -9.05
C SER A 382 -17.58 26.23 -7.95
N ILE A 383 -17.26 27.52 -7.76
CA ILE A 383 -16.40 27.99 -6.67
C ILE A 383 -17.05 27.68 -5.31
N ALA A 384 -18.35 27.93 -5.17
CA ALA A 384 -19.08 27.61 -3.94
C ALA A 384 -19.06 26.11 -3.62
N ARG A 385 -19.24 25.25 -4.64
CA ARG A 385 -19.11 23.80 -4.49
C ARG A 385 -17.70 23.39 -4.09
N LEU A 386 -16.67 23.93 -4.73
CA LEU A 386 -15.28 23.65 -4.41
C LEU A 386 -14.97 24.02 -2.96
N ARG A 387 -15.43 25.19 -2.48
CA ARG A 387 -15.29 25.62 -1.08
C ARG A 387 -15.95 24.63 -0.11
N THR A 388 -17.13 24.13 -0.47
CA THR A 388 -17.82 23.13 0.35
C THR A 388 -16.96 21.88 0.56
N PHE A 389 -16.33 21.37 -0.50
CA PHE A 389 -15.49 20.18 -0.42
C PHE A 389 -14.14 20.46 0.27
N THR A 390 -13.49 21.58 -0.02
CA THR A 390 -12.22 21.92 0.61
C THR A 390 -12.35 22.32 2.07
N GLY A 391 -13.56 22.64 2.54
CA GLY A 391 -13.80 23.16 3.89
C GLY A 391 -13.40 24.62 4.07
N ALA A 392 -13.19 25.38 2.98
CA ALA A 392 -12.92 26.82 3.06
C ALA A 392 -14.18 27.55 3.55
N MET A 393 -14.06 28.27 4.68
CA MET A 393 -15.11 29.15 5.16
C MET A 393 -15.24 30.38 4.24
N GLU A 394 -16.44 30.95 4.18
CA GLU A 394 -16.73 32.17 3.39
C GLU A 394 -15.91 33.36 3.82
#